data_92240615c158fad372a9c03a6e38358e
#
_entry.id   92240615c158fad372a9c03a6e38358e
#
_cell.length_a   1.000
_cell.length_b   1.000
_cell.length_c   1.000
_cell.angle_alpha   90.00
_cell.angle_beta   90.00
_cell.angle_gamma   90.00
#
_symmetry.space_group_name_H-M   'P 1'
#
loop_
_entity.id
_entity.type
_entity.pdbx_description
1 polymer ?
#
loop_
_entity_poly.entity_id
_entity_poly.type
_entity_poly.pdbx_seq_one_letter_code
_entity_poly.pdbx_strand_id
1 'polypeptide(L)'
;MYQKFIITDEGELRFGNVYHHRNLLRWDESCSYGGGLWRVDEEREAVILYGRSFEFGTPEFGSLRYVNWDGIDGVERPLFYQPHWPYDETLVPVACL
;
A
#
# COMPACT_ATOMS: atom_id res chain seq x y z
N MET A 1 -14.32 1.86 -8.50
CA MET A 1 -13.36 2.08 -7.41
C MET A 1 -12.18 1.12 -7.57
N TYR A 2 -11.05 1.45 -7.01
CA TYR A 2 -9.81 0.74 -7.24
C TYR A 2 -9.15 0.40 -5.92
N GLN A 3 -8.41 -0.72 -5.91
CA GLN A 3 -7.64 -1.17 -4.75
C GLN A 3 -6.37 -0.34 -4.64
N LYS A 4 -6.41 0.69 -3.81
CA LYS A 4 -5.33 1.65 -3.61
C LYS A 4 -4.81 1.62 -2.18
N PHE A 5 -3.54 1.99 -2.00
CA PHE A 5 -2.95 2.16 -0.67
C PHE A 5 -2.19 3.47 -0.59
N ILE A 6 -2.01 3.94 0.64
CA ILE A 6 -1.14 5.06 0.97
C ILE A 6 -0.28 4.71 2.17
N ILE A 7 0.81 5.45 2.35
CA ILE A 7 1.58 5.47 3.58
C ILE A 7 1.45 6.87 4.15
N THR A 8 0.77 7.01 5.28
CA THR A 8 0.54 8.32 5.91
C THR A 8 1.84 8.88 6.50
N ASP A 9 1.85 10.16 6.85
CA ASP A 9 3.00 10.80 7.47
C ASP A 9 3.37 10.19 8.84
N GLU A 10 2.46 9.44 9.44
CA GLU A 10 2.73 8.69 10.67
C GLU A 10 3.24 7.27 10.42
N GLY A 11 3.41 6.89 9.16
CA GLY A 11 3.93 5.57 8.80
C GLY A 11 2.89 4.47 8.77
N GLU A 12 1.61 4.82 8.68
CA GLU A 12 0.54 3.85 8.54
C GLU A 12 0.33 3.47 7.09
N LEU A 13 0.44 2.18 6.78
CA LEU A 13 0.01 1.66 5.48
C LEU A 13 -1.50 1.42 5.55
N ARG A 14 -2.23 2.14 4.73
CA ARG A 14 -3.70 2.09 4.72
C ARG A 14 -4.21 1.66 3.36
N PHE A 15 -5.08 0.67 3.36
CA PHE A 15 -5.67 0.08 2.16
C PHE A 15 -7.13 0.52 2.01
N GLY A 16 -7.62 0.52 0.78
CA GLY A 16 -9.04 0.68 0.54
C GLY A 16 -9.40 0.56 -0.93
N ASN A 17 -10.70 0.50 -1.20
CA ASN A 17 -11.28 0.58 -2.52
C ASN A 17 -11.84 1.99 -2.73
N VAL A 18 -11.07 2.84 -3.42
CA VAL A 18 -11.40 4.26 -3.57
C VAL A 18 -11.10 4.75 -4.98
N TYR A 19 -11.66 5.89 -5.37
CA TYR A 19 -11.36 6.51 -6.65
C TYR A 19 -9.99 7.20 -6.64
N HIS A 20 -9.66 7.86 -5.53
CA HIS A 20 -8.42 8.64 -5.41
C HIS A 20 -7.68 8.24 -4.15
N HIS A 21 -6.36 8.25 -4.19
CA HIS A 21 -5.53 7.95 -3.02
C HIS A 21 -5.88 8.86 -1.83
N ARG A 22 -6.19 10.16 -2.08
CA ARG A 22 -6.57 11.09 -1.02
C ARG A 22 -7.84 10.68 -0.27
N ASN A 23 -8.69 9.84 -0.86
CA ASN A 23 -9.89 9.35 -0.19
C ASN A 23 -9.58 8.40 0.98
N LEU A 24 -8.34 7.93 1.08
CA LEU A 24 -7.87 7.12 2.19
C LEU A 24 -7.40 7.95 3.38
N LEU A 25 -7.21 9.24 3.19
CA LEU A 25 -6.79 10.15 4.26
C LEU A 25 -7.99 10.64 5.07
N ARG A 26 -7.78 10.77 6.38
CA ARG A 26 -8.71 11.49 7.25
C ARG A 26 -8.50 13.00 7.08
N TRP A 27 -9.46 13.81 7.51
CA TRP A 27 -9.46 15.26 7.27
C TRP A 27 -8.22 16.00 7.81
N ASP A 28 -7.60 15.46 8.87
CA ASP A 28 -6.44 16.06 9.54
C ASP A 28 -5.12 15.39 9.17
N GLU A 29 -5.12 14.49 8.21
CA GLU A 29 -3.93 13.72 7.83
C GLU A 29 -3.28 14.23 6.57
N SER A 30 -1.98 13.94 6.43
CA SER A 30 -1.18 14.20 5.23
C SER A 30 -0.51 12.93 4.76
N CYS A 31 -0.10 12.91 3.51
CA CYS A 31 0.63 11.79 2.93
C CYS A 31 1.82 12.31 2.11
N SER A 32 3.02 12.20 2.68
CA SER A 32 4.27 12.53 1.99
C SER A 32 5.05 11.29 1.56
N TYR A 33 4.61 10.09 1.95
CA TYR A 33 5.34 8.85 1.74
C TYR A 33 4.79 7.98 0.62
N GLY A 34 3.91 8.56 -0.19
CA GLY A 34 3.46 7.91 -1.40
C GLY A 34 2.37 6.89 -1.20
N GLY A 35 2.12 6.16 -2.27
CA GLY A 35 1.10 5.12 -2.30
C GLY A 35 1.18 4.35 -3.59
N GLY A 36 0.18 3.51 -3.83
CA GLY A 36 0.11 2.69 -5.02
C GLY A 36 -1.16 1.86 -5.06
N LEU A 37 -1.04 0.67 -5.62
CA LEU A 37 -2.12 -0.27 -5.81
C LEU A 37 -1.81 -1.56 -5.05
N TRP A 38 -2.84 -2.34 -4.72
CA TRP A 38 -2.66 -3.60 -4.04
C TRP A 38 -3.57 -4.68 -4.61
N ARG A 39 -3.14 -5.92 -4.46
CA ARG A 39 -3.94 -7.10 -4.76
C ARG A 39 -3.63 -8.22 -3.77
N VAL A 40 -4.57 -9.12 -3.58
CA VAL A 40 -4.36 -10.33 -2.80
C VAL A 40 -3.87 -11.43 -3.75
N ASP A 41 -2.76 -12.07 -3.40
CA ASP A 41 -2.25 -13.24 -4.10
C ASP A 41 -2.69 -14.48 -3.32
N GLU A 42 -3.68 -15.20 -3.85
CA GLU A 42 -4.27 -16.35 -3.18
C GLU A 42 -3.30 -17.52 -3.06
N GLU A 43 -2.42 -17.71 -4.03
CA GLU A 43 -1.45 -18.81 -4.00
C GLU A 43 -0.41 -18.62 -2.89
N ARG A 44 0.03 -17.37 -2.69
CA ARG A 44 1.00 -17.04 -1.64
C ARG A 44 0.35 -16.67 -0.32
N GLU A 45 -0.97 -16.53 -0.30
CA GLU A 45 -1.73 -15.99 0.83
C GLU A 45 -1.14 -14.64 1.29
N ALA A 46 -0.77 -13.82 0.33
CA ALA A 46 -0.02 -12.58 0.55
C ALA A 46 -0.74 -11.39 -0.08
N VAL A 47 -0.32 -10.20 0.32
CA VAL A 47 -0.74 -8.95 -0.32
C VAL A 47 0.44 -8.40 -1.12
N ILE A 48 0.20 -8.11 -2.39
CA ILE A 48 1.20 -7.56 -3.31
C ILE A 48 0.90 -6.08 -3.52
N LEU A 49 1.89 -5.25 -3.20
CA LEU A 49 1.86 -3.81 -3.42
C LEU A 49 2.62 -3.49 -4.71
N TYR A 50 2.09 -2.57 -5.51
CA TYR A 50 2.70 -2.22 -6.79
C TYR A 50 2.28 -0.83 -7.25
N GLY A 51 2.92 -0.33 -8.30
CA GLY A 51 2.58 0.95 -8.88
C GLY A 51 2.91 2.14 -7.99
N ARG A 52 2.24 3.25 -8.24
CA ARG A 52 2.45 4.50 -7.52
C ARG A 52 1.18 5.33 -7.48
N SER A 53 1.15 6.36 -6.64
CA SER A 53 0.09 7.36 -6.61
C SER A 53 0.46 8.55 -7.49
N PHE A 54 -0.47 9.02 -8.32
CA PHE A 54 -0.28 10.28 -9.04
C PHE A 54 -0.21 11.47 -8.09
N GLU A 55 -0.97 11.44 -7.01
CA GLU A 55 -1.04 12.55 -6.06
C GLU A 55 0.17 12.57 -5.11
N PHE A 56 0.61 11.40 -4.65
CA PHE A 56 1.56 11.29 -3.53
C PHE A 56 2.87 10.64 -3.92
N GLY A 57 3.00 10.16 -5.14
CA GLY A 57 4.24 9.59 -5.66
C GLY A 57 4.47 8.13 -5.33
N THR A 58 5.70 7.70 -5.53
CA THR A 58 6.15 6.33 -5.29
C THR A 58 6.17 6.05 -3.78
N PRO A 59 5.73 4.84 -3.35
CA PRO A 59 5.70 4.53 -1.93
C PRO A 59 7.10 4.43 -1.32
N GLU A 60 7.26 4.99 -0.11
CA GLU A 60 8.50 4.97 0.66
C GLU A 60 8.37 4.01 1.83
N PHE A 61 8.64 2.74 1.59
CA PHE A 61 8.47 1.70 2.61
C PHE A 61 9.44 1.83 3.78
N GLY A 62 10.54 2.55 3.61
CA GLY A 62 11.45 2.87 4.71
C GLY A 62 10.81 3.68 5.84
N SER A 63 9.70 4.33 5.57
CA SER A 63 8.95 5.10 6.56
C SER A 63 7.81 4.31 7.21
N LEU A 64 7.62 3.07 6.80
CA LEU A 64 6.50 2.24 7.26
C LEU A 64 6.70 1.79 8.71
N ARG A 65 5.68 2.03 9.55
CA ARG A 65 5.69 1.66 10.97
C ARG A 65 4.67 0.59 11.32
N TYR A 66 3.47 0.65 10.72
CA TYR A 66 2.43 -0.35 10.97
C TYR A 66 1.45 -0.43 9.80
N VAL A 67 0.70 -1.50 9.77
CA VAL A 67 -0.24 -1.81 8.69
C VAL A 67 -1.65 -1.85 9.24
N ASN A 68 -2.55 -1.12 8.61
CA ASN A 68 -3.98 -1.18 8.91
C ASN A 68 -4.66 -2.20 8.00
N TRP A 69 -4.89 -3.38 8.54
CA TRP A 69 -5.45 -4.50 7.77
C TRP A 69 -6.96 -4.40 7.52
N ASP A 70 -7.65 -3.48 8.20
CA ASP A 70 -9.10 -3.35 8.06
C ASP A 70 -9.54 -3.01 6.63
N GLY A 71 -8.69 -2.35 5.88
CA GLY A 71 -8.97 -1.99 4.49
C GLY A 71 -8.99 -3.18 3.52
N ILE A 72 -8.57 -4.35 3.96
CA ILE A 72 -8.60 -5.59 3.18
C ILE A 72 -9.73 -6.50 3.70
N ASP A 73 -9.45 -7.27 4.72
CA ASP A 73 -10.39 -8.22 5.33
C ASP A 73 -10.13 -8.40 6.82
N GLY A 74 -9.33 -7.53 7.40
CA GLY A 74 -8.91 -7.63 8.80
C GLY A 74 -7.89 -8.73 9.07
N VAL A 75 -7.41 -9.41 8.05
CA VAL A 75 -6.48 -10.53 8.20
C VAL A 75 -5.06 -10.10 7.87
N GLU A 76 -4.16 -10.31 8.82
CA GLU A 76 -2.73 -10.04 8.60
C GLU A 76 -2.15 -11.06 7.61
N ARG A 77 -1.43 -10.56 6.61
CA ARG A 77 -0.82 -11.37 5.55
C ARG A 77 0.61 -10.89 5.30
N PRO A 78 1.50 -11.76 4.79
CA PRO A 78 2.80 -11.30 4.29
C PRO A 78 2.63 -10.20 3.23
N LEU A 79 3.48 -9.18 3.32
CA LEU A 79 3.50 -8.06 2.37
C LEU A 79 4.69 -8.17 1.44
N PHE A 80 4.45 -8.00 0.15
CA PHE A 80 5.49 -7.89 -0.85
C PHE A 80 5.27 -6.66 -1.71
N TYR A 81 6.35 -6.11 -2.23
CA TYR A 81 6.33 -5.05 -3.21
C TYR A 81 6.87 -5.57 -4.53
N GLN A 82 6.21 -5.22 -5.62
CA GLN A 82 6.61 -5.55 -6.98
C GLN A 82 7.21 -4.28 -7.61
N PRO A 83 8.54 -4.06 -7.48
CA PRO A 83 9.15 -2.78 -7.84
C PRO A 83 9.21 -2.52 -9.34
N HIS A 84 9.17 -3.56 -10.15
CA HIS A 84 9.28 -3.44 -11.61
C HIS A 84 7.95 -3.67 -12.32
N TRP A 85 6.83 -3.56 -11.59
CA TRP A 85 5.52 -3.63 -12.20
C TRP A 85 5.37 -2.54 -13.28
N PRO A 86 4.79 -2.82 -14.46
CA PRO A 86 4.23 -4.10 -14.89
C PRO A 86 5.21 -5.01 -15.66
N TYR A 87 6.49 -4.72 -15.63
CA TYR A 87 7.49 -5.33 -16.53
C TYR A 87 7.97 -6.70 -16.09
N ASP A 88 8.05 -6.97 -14.81
CA ASP A 88 8.39 -8.29 -14.30
C ASP A 88 7.69 -8.58 -12.97
N GLU A 89 7.78 -9.83 -12.50
CA GLU A 89 7.09 -10.30 -11.31
C GLU A 89 7.98 -10.41 -10.07
N THR A 90 9.16 -9.82 -10.11
CA THR A 90 10.05 -9.80 -8.94
C THR A 90 9.35 -9.18 -7.73
N LEU A 91 9.37 -9.89 -6.61
CA LEU A 91 8.77 -9.45 -5.36
C LEU A 91 9.83 -9.23 -4.30
N VAL A 92 9.67 -8.16 -3.52
CA VAL A 92 10.55 -7.81 -2.42
C VAL A 92 9.72 -7.81 -1.14
N PRO A 93 10.14 -8.51 -0.07
CA PRO A 93 9.41 -8.47 1.19
C PRO A 93 9.36 -7.05 1.76
N VAL A 94 8.21 -6.69 2.34
CA VAL A 94 8.02 -5.40 2.99
C VAL A 94 7.89 -5.64 4.49
N ALA A 95 8.69 -4.93 5.27
CA ALA A 95 8.69 -5.03 6.72
C ALA A 95 8.47 -3.65 7.36
N CYS A 96 7.82 -3.63 8.51
CA CYS A 96 7.68 -2.42 9.32
C CYS A 96 8.94 -2.15 10.13
N LEU A 97 9.18 -0.88 10.38
CA LEU A 97 10.25 -0.42 11.26
C LEU A 97 9.96 -0.80 12.72
#